data_d25546a9b9cc5b21712d5e2f59ad5ed9
#
_entry.id   d25546a9b9cc5b21712d5e2f59ad5ed9
#
_cell.length_a   1.000
_cell.length_b   1.000
_cell.length_c   1.000
_cell.angle_alpha   90.00
_cell.angle_beta   90.00
_cell.angle_gamma   90.00
#
_symmetry.space_group_name_H-M   'P 1'
#
loop_
_entity.id
_entity.type
_entity.pdbx_description
1 polymer ?
#
loop_
_entity_poly.entity_id
_entity_poly.type
_entity_poly.pdbx_seq_one_letter_code
_entity_poly.pdbx_strand_id
1 'polypeptide(L)'
;MVEDCLIQVDDLAVSVTWKRMKNIRLRIIPPGGNVVVSAPLGVPSGRISRFIREQRPWVDRKREQLRETAREADRLEDGGSIRLWGRWYDVEHGRGGRARAWVAGHRLIITGAGEVARERAIAMFRRSEIERVSRPLLDSWAPVMGVSQPALIRYRAMRTRWGSCNHRTRAITLNMALVRFPVVALEYVVVHELAHLKHAGHGKEFWSLVAAAIPDHLERRRHLNTYTM
;
A
#
# COMPACT_ATOMS: atom_id res chain seq x y z
N MET A 1 -20.62 -21.62 13.40
CA MET A 1 -19.23 -22.10 13.49
C MET A 1 -18.50 -21.62 12.24
N VAL A 2 -17.27 -21.22 12.35
CA VAL A 2 -16.38 -20.92 11.22
C VAL A 2 -15.53 -22.17 11.06
N GLU A 3 -15.64 -22.85 9.92
CA GLU A 3 -14.81 -24.02 9.62
C GLU A 3 -13.66 -23.56 8.74
N ASP A 4 -12.44 -23.72 9.24
CA ASP A 4 -11.22 -23.53 8.47
C ASP A 4 -10.68 -24.88 8.03
N CYS A 5 -10.44 -25.04 6.75
CA CYS A 5 -9.90 -26.26 6.18
C CYS A 5 -8.80 -25.94 5.16
N LEU A 6 -7.79 -26.79 5.12
CA LEU A 6 -6.77 -26.77 4.07
C LEU A 6 -7.17 -27.74 2.98
N ILE A 7 -7.35 -27.27 1.75
CA ILE A 7 -7.63 -28.13 0.59
C ILE A 7 -6.47 -28.04 -0.40
N GLN A 8 -6.18 -29.16 -1.05
CA GLN A 8 -5.23 -29.20 -2.15
C GLN A 8 -5.98 -29.06 -3.48
N VAL A 9 -5.60 -28.07 -4.28
CA VAL A 9 -6.11 -27.85 -5.63
C VAL A 9 -4.93 -27.84 -6.59
N ASP A 10 -4.72 -28.94 -7.28
CA ASP A 10 -3.55 -29.20 -8.11
C ASP A 10 -2.26 -29.06 -7.25
N ASP A 11 -1.35 -28.15 -7.58
CA ASP A 11 -0.13 -27.83 -6.83
C ASP A 11 -0.32 -26.74 -5.76
N LEU A 12 -1.55 -26.25 -5.56
CA LEU A 12 -1.85 -25.17 -4.61
C LEU A 12 -2.45 -25.70 -3.31
N ALA A 13 -1.79 -25.42 -2.19
CA ALA A 13 -2.41 -25.53 -0.88
C ALA A 13 -3.25 -24.28 -0.62
N VAL A 14 -4.53 -24.45 -0.36
CA VAL A 14 -5.50 -23.36 -0.21
C VAL A 14 -6.19 -23.46 1.13
N SER A 15 -6.10 -22.39 1.93
CA SER A 15 -6.87 -22.27 3.17
C SER A 15 -8.29 -21.80 2.84
N VAL A 16 -9.28 -22.60 3.22
CA VAL A 16 -10.68 -22.27 2.97
C VAL A 16 -11.41 -22.04 4.28
N THR A 17 -12.14 -20.92 4.35
CA THR A 17 -12.99 -20.56 5.48
C THR A 17 -14.44 -20.44 5.02
N TRP A 18 -15.37 -21.22 5.57
CA TRP A 18 -16.80 -21.08 5.35
C TRP A 18 -17.42 -20.14 6.38
N LYS A 19 -18.16 -19.12 5.89
CA LYS A 19 -18.82 -18.13 6.75
C LYS A 19 -20.04 -17.53 6.09
N ARG A 20 -20.85 -16.78 6.85
CA ARG A 20 -22.02 -16.06 6.31
C ARG A 20 -21.58 -14.97 5.33
N MET A 21 -21.72 -15.24 4.03
CA MET A 21 -21.43 -14.30 2.95
C MET A 21 -22.16 -14.74 1.67
N LYS A 22 -22.25 -13.85 0.68
CA LYS A 22 -22.99 -14.12 -0.57
C LYS A 22 -22.12 -14.76 -1.66
N ASN A 23 -20.85 -14.40 -1.75
CA ASN A 23 -19.97 -14.77 -2.86
C ASN A 23 -18.67 -15.42 -2.36
N ILE A 24 -18.06 -16.30 -3.17
CA ILE A 24 -16.70 -16.79 -2.93
C ILE A 24 -15.73 -15.62 -3.14
N ARG A 25 -14.77 -15.47 -2.21
CA ARG A 25 -13.69 -14.50 -2.30
C ARG A 25 -12.35 -15.20 -2.23
N LEU A 26 -11.50 -14.94 -3.21
CA LEU A 26 -10.13 -15.40 -3.30
C LEU A 26 -9.19 -14.25 -2.91
N ARG A 27 -8.20 -14.54 -2.08
CA ARG A 27 -7.13 -13.60 -1.70
C ARG A 27 -5.80 -14.31 -1.69
N ILE A 28 -4.74 -13.56 -1.97
CA ILE A 28 -3.36 -14.00 -1.82
C ILE A 28 -2.73 -13.18 -0.70
N ILE A 29 -2.15 -13.87 0.28
CA ILE A 29 -1.60 -13.24 1.48
C ILE A 29 -0.08 -13.09 1.34
N PRO A 30 0.46 -11.85 1.40
CA PRO A 30 1.90 -11.62 1.46
C PRO A 30 2.49 -12.12 2.80
N PRO A 31 3.82 -12.34 2.88
CA PRO A 31 4.78 -12.32 1.77
C PRO A 31 4.80 -13.63 0.98
N GLY A 32 4.36 -14.74 1.54
CA GLY A 32 4.52 -16.09 0.99
C GLY A 32 3.61 -16.42 -0.21
N GLY A 33 2.65 -15.55 -0.57
CA GLY A 33 1.72 -15.84 -1.66
C GLY A 33 0.72 -16.95 -1.32
N ASN A 34 0.37 -17.13 -0.04
CA ASN A 34 -0.59 -18.12 0.42
C ASN A 34 -1.99 -17.81 -0.11
N VAL A 35 -2.62 -18.83 -0.69
CA VAL A 35 -3.96 -18.69 -1.29
C VAL A 35 -5.01 -18.94 -0.20
N VAL A 36 -5.88 -17.95 -0.01
CA VAL A 36 -6.96 -18.02 1.00
C VAL A 36 -8.30 -17.76 0.32
N VAL A 37 -9.25 -18.66 0.57
CA VAL A 37 -10.61 -18.54 0.07
C VAL A 37 -11.58 -18.39 1.23
N SER A 38 -12.50 -17.44 1.09
CA SER A 38 -13.70 -17.36 1.94
C SER A 38 -14.91 -17.72 1.10
N ALA A 39 -15.69 -18.68 1.55
CA ALA A 39 -16.86 -19.19 0.83
C ALA A 39 -18.15 -19.10 1.69
N PRO A 40 -19.33 -18.97 1.07
CA PRO A 40 -20.60 -19.11 1.77
C PRO A 40 -20.75 -20.48 2.44
N LEU A 41 -21.44 -20.53 3.56
CA LEU A 41 -21.83 -21.80 4.21
C LEU A 41 -22.57 -22.70 3.20
N GLY A 42 -22.26 -23.98 3.20
CA GLY A 42 -22.90 -24.97 2.32
C GLY A 42 -22.33 -25.05 0.90
N VAL A 43 -21.33 -24.23 0.52
CA VAL A 43 -20.66 -24.39 -0.78
C VAL A 43 -19.73 -25.62 -0.73
N PRO A 44 -19.94 -26.64 -1.60
CA PRO A 44 -19.09 -27.82 -1.63
C PRO A 44 -17.66 -27.51 -2.02
N SER A 45 -16.69 -28.25 -1.45
CA SER A 45 -15.26 -28.10 -1.76
C SER A 45 -14.95 -28.24 -3.26
N GLY A 46 -15.63 -29.13 -3.96
CA GLY A 46 -15.49 -29.31 -5.40
C GLY A 46 -15.83 -28.07 -6.23
N ARG A 47 -16.83 -27.26 -5.79
CA ARG A 47 -17.15 -25.98 -6.41
C ARG A 47 -16.07 -24.94 -6.14
N ILE A 48 -15.50 -24.95 -4.95
CA ILE A 48 -14.39 -24.06 -4.59
C ILE A 48 -13.16 -24.43 -5.42
N SER A 49 -12.84 -25.72 -5.56
CA SER A 49 -11.72 -26.19 -6.38
C SER A 49 -11.86 -25.80 -7.85
N ARG A 50 -13.06 -25.91 -8.42
CA ARG A 50 -13.35 -25.44 -9.79
C ARG A 50 -13.11 -23.93 -9.90
N PHE A 51 -13.65 -23.15 -9.00
CA PHE A 51 -13.46 -21.69 -8.98
C PHE A 51 -11.98 -21.32 -8.90
N ILE A 52 -11.16 -22.01 -8.09
CA ILE A 52 -9.73 -21.75 -7.98
C ILE A 52 -9.02 -22.05 -9.30
N ARG A 53 -9.38 -23.18 -10.00
CA ARG A 53 -8.81 -23.49 -11.32
C ARG A 53 -9.15 -22.44 -12.37
N GLU A 54 -10.39 -21.93 -12.39
CA GLU A 54 -10.80 -20.84 -13.27
C GLU A 54 -10.02 -19.55 -13.00
N GLN A 55 -9.66 -19.29 -11.73
CA GLN A 55 -8.88 -18.12 -11.33
C GLN A 55 -7.35 -18.37 -11.34
N ARG A 56 -6.89 -19.58 -11.77
CA ARG A 56 -5.46 -19.95 -11.75
C ARG A 56 -4.56 -18.93 -12.43
N PRO A 57 -4.86 -18.38 -13.64
CA PRO A 57 -4.00 -17.40 -14.28
C PRO A 57 -3.86 -16.10 -13.47
N TRP A 58 -4.91 -15.71 -12.74
CA TRP A 58 -4.84 -14.56 -11.84
C TRP A 58 -4.00 -14.85 -10.60
N VAL A 59 -4.15 -16.05 -9.99
CA VAL A 59 -3.35 -16.48 -8.85
C VAL A 59 -1.87 -16.48 -9.18
N ASP A 60 -1.48 -17.05 -10.31
CA ASP A 60 -0.08 -17.16 -10.73
C ASP A 60 0.54 -15.79 -11.00
N ARG A 61 -0.15 -14.92 -11.76
CA ARG A 61 0.30 -13.53 -11.96
C ARG A 61 0.48 -12.78 -10.63
N LYS A 62 -0.47 -12.95 -9.69
CA LYS A 62 -0.39 -12.26 -8.40
C LYS A 62 0.72 -12.80 -7.51
N ARG A 63 0.97 -14.10 -7.53
CA ARG A 63 2.11 -14.73 -6.82
C ARG A 63 3.45 -14.26 -7.40
N GLU A 64 3.57 -14.21 -8.72
CA GLU A 64 4.80 -13.70 -9.36
C GLU A 64 5.03 -12.22 -9.04
N GLN A 65 4.00 -11.40 -9.11
CA GLN A 65 4.10 -9.99 -8.67
C GLN A 65 4.57 -9.87 -7.21
N LEU A 66 4.11 -10.74 -6.31
CA LEU A 66 4.56 -10.76 -4.91
C LEU A 66 6.03 -11.19 -4.79
N ARG A 67 6.49 -12.16 -5.61
CA ARG A 67 7.90 -12.57 -5.64
C ARG A 67 8.80 -11.46 -6.16
N GLU A 68 8.40 -10.78 -7.22
CA GLU A 68 9.12 -9.60 -7.74
C GLU A 68 9.19 -8.50 -6.68
N THR A 69 8.06 -8.21 -6.01
CA THR A 69 8.03 -7.23 -4.92
C THR A 69 8.92 -7.65 -3.74
N ALA A 70 8.97 -8.95 -3.42
CA ALA A 70 9.86 -9.46 -2.36
C ALA A 70 11.35 -9.35 -2.76
N ARG A 71 11.68 -9.53 -4.04
CA ARG A 71 13.04 -9.26 -4.56
C ARG A 71 13.38 -7.77 -4.52
N GLU A 72 12.38 -6.92 -4.68
CA GLU A 72 12.47 -5.46 -4.58
C GLU A 72 12.21 -4.92 -3.16
N ALA A 73 12.16 -5.78 -2.14
CA ALA A 73 12.00 -5.34 -0.76
C ALA A 73 13.21 -4.53 -0.31
N ASP A 74 12.96 -3.54 0.53
CA ASP A 74 14.03 -2.76 1.15
C ASP A 74 14.86 -3.69 2.04
N ARG A 75 16.17 -3.66 1.88
CA ARG A 75 17.16 -4.35 2.67
C ARG A 75 17.91 -3.33 3.51
N LEU A 76 17.69 -3.35 4.81
CA LEU A 76 18.10 -2.30 5.74
C LEU A 76 19.40 -2.63 6.48
N GLU A 77 20.00 -3.78 6.19
CA GLU A 77 21.37 -4.13 6.61
C GLU A 77 22.40 -3.24 5.92
N ASP A 78 23.57 -3.15 6.51
CA ASP A 78 24.71 -2.42 5.93
C ASP A 78 25.09 -3.03 4.57
N GLY A 79 25.23 -2.21 3.54
CA GLY A 79 25.38 -2.66 2.15
C GLY A 79 24.07 -3.13 1.48
N GLY A 80 22.94 -3.02 2.15
CA GLY A 80 21.63 -3.28 1.57
C GLY A 80 21.15 -2.13 0.67
N SER A 81 19.85 -2.11 0.34
CA SER A 81 19.28 -1.07 -0.51
C SER A 81 17.86 -0.73 -0.10
N ILE A 82 17.48 0.52 -0.27
CA ILE A 82 16.14 1.04 0.04
C ILE A 82 15.59 1.86 -1.12
N ARG A 83 14.29 1.77 -1.33
CA ARG A 83 13.60 2.57 -2.34
C ARG A 83 12.97 3.82 -1.72
N LEU A 84 13.30 4.99 -2.27
CA LEU A 84 12.72 6.27 -1.87
C LEU A 84 12.31 7.04 -3.12
N TRP A 85 11.05 7.44 -3.19
CA TRP A 85 10.45 8.19 -4.30
C TRP A 85 10.74 7.58 -5.68
N GLY A 86 10.70 6.22 -5.74
CA GLY A 86 10.94 5.44 -6.95
C GLY A 86 12.40 5.23 -7.32
N ARG A 87 13.36 5.73 -6.53
CA ARG A 87 14.80 5.57 -6.73
C ARG A 87 15.41 4.66 -5.68
N TRP A 88 16.44 3.90 -6.05
CA TRP A 88 17.21 3.09 -5.14
C TRP A 88 18.34 3.88 -4.49
N TYR A 89 18.55 3.63 -3.21
CA TYR A 89 19.63 4.17 -2.40
C TYR A 89 20.34 3.02 -1.69
N ASP A 90 21.66 3.04 -1.68
CA ASP A 90 22.46 2.10 -0.90
C ASP A 90 22.30 2.41 0.59
N VAL A 91 22.21 1.39 1.42
CA VAL A 91 22.12 1.55 2.87
C VAL A 91 23.52 1.49 3.45
N GLU A 92 23.88 2.48 4.26
CA GLU A 92 25.14 2.55 4.99
C GLU A 92 24.84 2.74 6.49
N HIS A 93 25.42 1.88 7.32
CA HIS A 93 25.34 2.04 8.76
C HIS A 93 26.46 2.96 9.25
N GLY A 94 26.09 4.20 9.58
CA GLY A 94 27.02 5.17 10.16
C GLY A 94 27.36 4.85 11.62
N ARG A 95 28.52 5.33 12.06
CA ARG A 95 28.94 5.25 13.46
C ARG A 95 28.20 6.30 14.29
N GLY A 96 27.70 5.93 15.47
CA GLY A 96 27.07 6.87 16.42
C GLY A 96 25.90 6.25 17.18
N GLY A 97 25.62 6.80 18.37
CA GLY A 97 24.63 6.24 19.31
C GLY A 97 23.19 6.70 19.10
N ARG A 98 22.94 7.90 18.54
CA ARG A 98 21.59 8.44 18.34
C ARG A 98 20.95 7.85 17.09
N ALA A 99 19.73 7.35 17.22
CA ALA A 99 18.96 6.82 16.11
C ALA A 99 18.56 7.94 15.13
N ARG A 100 19.16 7.95 13.94
CA ARG A 100 18.88 8.91 12.85
C ARG A 100 19.04 8.22 11.49
N ALA A 101 18.32 8.73 10.47
CA ALA A 101 18.54 8.37 9.08
C ALA A 101 18.44 9.62 8.19
N TRP A 102 19.29 9.71 7.17
CA TRP A 102 19.31 10.81 6.21
C TRP A 102 19.91 10.37 4.88
N VAL A 103 19.55 11.06 3.81
CA VAL A 103 20.11 10.84 2.48
C VAL A 103 21.39 11.67 2.30
N ALA A 104 22.43 11.06 1.80
CA ALA A 104 23.70 11.68 1.39
C ALA A 104 24.08 11.15 -0.01
N GLY A 105 23.84 11.96 -1.04
CA GLY A 105 24.02 11.54 -2.43
C GLY A 105 23.07 10.39 -2.80
N HIS A 106 23.63 9.24 -3.16
CA HIS A 106 22.87 8.02 -3.50
C HIS A 106 22.78 7.02 -2.33
N ARG A 107 23.18 7.43 -1.12
CA ARG A 107 23.16 6.58 0.08
C ARG A 107 22.14 7.06 1.10
N LEU A 108 21.49 6.12 1.77
CA LEU A 108 20.75 6.35 3.01
C LEU A 108 21.67 5.94 4.17
N ILE A 109 22.12 6.92 4.94
CA ILE A 109 22.93 6.69 6.12
C ILE A 109 22.01 6.49 7.32
N ILE A 110 22.24 5.41 8.09
CA ILE A 110 21.44 5.04 9.24
C ILE A 110 22.34 4.88 10.44
N THR A 111 22.07 5.59 11.54
CA THR A 111 22.75 5.43 12.81
C THR A 111 21.79 4.91 13.88
N GLY A 112 22.34 4.29 14.92
CA GLY A 112 21.60 3.77 16.06
C GLY A 112 22.24 2.53 16.67
N ALA A 113 22.14 2.41 17.98
CA ALA A 113 22.67 1.28 18.73
C ALA A 113 21.75 0.04 18.56
N GLY A 114 22.14 -0.86 17.65
CA GLY A 114 21.38 -2.08 17.36
C GLY A 114 20.26 -1.89 16.32
N GLU A 115 19.66 -3.02 15.93
CA GLU A 115 18.66 -3.11 14.86
C GLU A 115 17.41 -2.29 15.17
N VAL A 116 16.85 -2.45 16.37
CA VAL A 116 15.63 -1.75 16.81
C VAL A 116 15.77 -0.22 16.73
N ALA A 117 16.93 0.31 17.11
CA ALA A 117 17.19 1.76 17.03
C ALA A 117 17.26 2.23 15.57
N ARG A 118 17.89 1.44 14.68
CA ARG A 118 17.97 1.74 13.25
C ARG A 118 16.59 1.65 12.56
N GLU A 119 15.79 0.62 12.86
CA GLU A 119 14.40 0.53 12.37
C GLU A 119 13.57 1.75 12.78
N ARG A 120 13.71 2.19 14.04
CA ARG A 120 13.04 3.41 14.53
C ARG A 120 13.52 4.65 13.76
N ALA A 121 14.82 4.76 13.49
CA ALA A 121 15.38 5.85 12.70
C ALA A 121 14.78 5.91 11.30
N ILE A 122 14.65 4.75 10.63
CA ILE A 122 14.03 4.65 9.30
C ILE A 122 12.55 4.99 9.33
N ALA A 123 11.81 4.51 10.34
CA ALA A 123 10.40 4.84 10.49
C ALA A 123 10.17 6.36 10.66
N MET A 124 11.01 7.01 11.47
CA MET A 124 10.98 8.47 11.64
C MET A 124 11.37 9.20 10.36
N PHE A 125 12.40 8.74 9.65
CA PHE A 125 12.83 9.30 8.37
C PHE A 125 11.72 9.20 7.32
N ARG A 126 11.11 8.01 7.13
CA ARG A 126 9.99 7.83 6.20
C ARG A 126 8.82 8.73 6.53
N ARG A 127 8.51 8.90 7.82
CA ARG A 127 7.45 9.81 8.26
C ARG A 127 7.78 11.26 7.90
N SER A 128 9.00 11.73 8.16
CA SER A 128 9.39 13.10 7.80
C SER A 128 9.40 13.33 6.28
N GLU A 129 9.82 12.33 5.50
CA GLU A 129 9.82 12.41 4.04
C GLU A 129 8.42 12.49 3.44
N ILE A 130 7.49 11.63 3.88
CA ILE A 130 6.11 11.71 3.38
C ILE A 130 5.43 13.02 3.79
N GLU A 131 5.70 13.50 5.00
CA GLU A 131 5.19 14.79 5.45
C GLU A 131 5.74 15.94 4.61
N ARG A 132 7.05 15.97 4.38
CA ARG A 132 7.74 17.00 3.58
C ARG A 132 7.19 17.10 2.15
N VAL A 133 6.87 15.96 1.52
CA VAL A 133 6.40 15.93 0.12
C VAL A 133 4.88 16.09 0.02
N SER A 134 4.11 15.53 0.96
CA SER A 134 2.65 15.61 0.88
C SER A 134 2.06 16.95 1.26
N ARG A 135 2.68 17.71 2.16
CA ARG A 135 2.15 19.03 2.56
C ARG A 135 2.05 20.00 1.39
N PRO A 136 3.11 20.27 0.60
CA PRO A 136 3.00 21.12 -0.58
C PRO A 136 1.96 20.62 -1.60
N LEU A 137 1.81 19.30 -1.76
CA LEU A 137 0.78 18.72 -2.64
C LEU A 137 -0.64 19.05 -2.13
N LEU A 138 -0.88 18.88 -0.83
CA LEU A 138 -2.17 19.25 -0.23
C LEU A 138 -2.46 20.74 -0.38
N ASP A 139 -1.46 21.58 -0.14
CA ASP A 139 -1.58 23.03 -0.22
C ASP A 139 -1.86 23.51 -1.65
N SER A 140 -1.28 22.86 -2.65
CA SER A 140 -1.50 23.20 -4.06
C SER A 140 -2.83 22.67 -4.60
N TRP A 141 -3.19 21.41 -4.27
CA TRP A 141 -4.36 20.78 -4.86
C TRP A 141 -5.68 21.17 -4.20
N ALA A 142 -5.71 21.45 -2.90
CA ALA A 142 -6.96 21.80 -2.21
C ALA A 142 -7.68 23.00 -2.86
N PRO A 143 -7.02 24.16 -3.12
CA PRO A 143 -7.68 25.28 -3.77
C PRO A 143 -8.07 24.96 -5.23
N VAL A 144 -7.23 24.25 -5.99
CA VAL A 144 -7.54 23.85 -7.38
C VAL A 144 -8.81 23.00 -7.46
N MET A 145 -9.01 22.11 -6.48
CA MET A 145 -10.20 21.27 -6.40
C MET A 145 -11.41 21.94 -5.74
N GLY A 146 -11.27 23.20 -5.29
CA GLY A 146 -12.32 23.92 -4.58
C GLY A 146 -12.72 23.25 -3.27
N VAL A 147 -11.74 22.67 -2.54
CA VAL A 147 -11.93 22.09 -1.21
C VAL A 147 -11.09 22.84 -0.18
N SER A 148 -11.60 22.98 1.04
CA SER A 148 -10.79 23.55 2.11
C SER A 148 -9.73 22.56 2.57
N GLN A 149 -8.66 23.05 3.16
CA GLN A 149 -7.59 22.22 3.71
C GLN A 149 -8.13 21.16 4.70
N PRO A 150 -7.54 19.96 4.73
CA PRO A 150 -7.85 18.97 5.75
C PRO A 150 -7.63 19.54 7.16
N ALA A 151 -8.55 19.26 8.08
CA ALA A 151 -8.40 19.67 9.48
C ALA A 151 -7.26 18.92 10.19
N LEU A 152 -6.96 17.71 9.71
CA LEU A 152 -5.91 16.87 10.29
C LEU A 152 -5.31 15.94 9.24
N ILE A 153 -3.98 15.87 9.21
CA ILE A 153 -3.24 14.92 8.38
C ILE A 153 -2.54 13.92 9.30
N ARG A 154 -2.68 12.64 9.00
CA ARG A 154 -2.03 11.54 9.70
C ARG A 154 -1.18 10.72 8.74
N TYR A 155 -0.05 10.23 9.23
CA TYR A 155 0.85 9.34 8.51
C TYR A 155 0.94 8.02 9.27
N ARG A 156 0.53 6.91 8.63
CA ARG A 156 0.46 5.59 9.27
C ARG A 156 0.95 4.49 8.33
N ALA A 157 1.49 3.42 8.88
CA ALA A 157 1.63 2.17 8.15
C ALA A 157 0.23 1.52 8.04
N MET A 158 -0.23 1.26 6.82
CA MET A 158 -1.52 0.62 6.56
C MET A 158 -1.30 -0.59 5.64
N ARG A 159 -2.06 -1.68 5.86
CA ARG A 159 -1.90 -2.93 5.11
C ARG A 159 -2.78 -3.05 3.87
N THR A 160 -3.85 -2.26 3.76
CA THR A 160 -4.90 -2.46 2.75
C THR A 160 -5.31 -1.20 2.00
N ARG A 161 -4.74 -0.04 2.35
CA ARG A 161 -5.11 1.25 1.75
C ARG A 161 -3.90 2.14 1.62
N TRP A 162 -3.85 2.92 0.54
CA TRP A 162 -2.84 3.94 0.32
C TRP A 162 -3.18 5.26 1.03
N GLY A 163 -4.48 5.54 1.19
CA GLY A 163 -5.00 6.68 1.92
C GLY A 163 -6.36 6.38 2.52
N SER A 164 -6.87 7.31 3.32
CA SER A 164 -8.26 7.34 3.74
C SER A 164 -8.66 8.73 4.18
N CYS A 165 -9.88 9.16 3.86
CA CYS A 165 -10.47 10.40 4.31
C CYS A 165 -11.69 10.13 5.20
N ASN A 166 -11.76 10.82 6.34
CA ASN A 166 -12.97 10.93 7.12
C ASN A 166 -13.58 12.31 6.81
N HIS A 167 -14.61 12.34 5.97
CA HIS A 167 -15.20 13.60 5.52
C HIS A 167 -15.88 14.39 6.64
N ARG A 168 -16.39 13.74 7.70
CA ARG A 168 -17.01 14.43 8.87
C ARG A 168 -15.99 15.16 9.72
N THR A 169 -14.88 14.52 10.02
CA THR A 169 -13.79 15.11 10.81
C THR A 169 -12.77 15.84 9.95
N ARG A 170 -12.92 15.76 8.60
CA ARG A 170 -11.98 16.31 7.61
C ARG A 170 -10.55 15.83 7.81
N ALA A 171 -10.37 14.62 8.35
CA ALA A 171 -9.07 14.04 8.60
C ALA A 171 -8.65 13.14 7.43
N ILE A 172 -7.46 13.39 6.87
CA ILE A 172 -6.82 12.54 5.85
C ILE A 172 -5.71 11.74 6.51
N THR A 173 -5.65 10.46 6.19
CA THR A 173 -4.54 9.57 6.57
C THR A 173 -3.84 9.10 5.31
N LEU A 174 -2.51 9.24 5.23
CA LEU A 174 -1.67 8.77 4.15
C LEU A 174 -0.81 7.59 4.62
N ASN A 175 -0.64 6.59 3.76
CA ASN A 175 0.20 5.43 4.06
C ASN A 175 1.68 5.77 3.88
N MET A 176 2.47 5.56 4.93
CA MET A 176 3.92 5.80 4.89
C MET A 176 4.67 4.96 3.85
N ALA A 177 4.09 3.83 3.41
CA ALA A 177 4.66 3.02 2.34
C ALA A 177 4.74 3.76 0.99
N LEU A 178 3.97 4.84 0.79
CA LEU A 178 4.02 5.68 -0.42
C LEU A 178 5.41 6.30 -0.68
N VAL A 179 6.22 6.50 0.36
CA VAL A 179 7.60 6.99 0.23
C VAL A 179 8.47 6.10 -0.68
N ARG A 180 8.14 4.82 -0.83
CA ARG A 180 8.88 3.89 -1.70
C ARG A 180 8.66 4.14 -3.20
N PHE A 181 7.55 4.80 -3.57
CA PHE A 181 7.09 4.91 -4.95
C PHE A 181 7.30 6.32 -5.51
N PRO A 182 7.26 6.50 -6.84
CA PRO A 182 7.36 7.83 -7.44
C PRO A 182 6.36 8.81 -6.85
N VAL A 183 6.75 10.08 -6.73
CA VAL A 183 5.92 11.15 -6.13
C VAL A 183 4.53 11.25 -6.78
N VAL A 184 4.43 10.94 -8.07
CA VAL A 184 3.14 10.92 -8.80
C VAL A 184 2.12 9.94 -8.20
N ALA A 185 2.58 8.87 -7.52
CA ALA A 185 1.70 7.96 -6.80
C ALA A 185 1.14 8.60 -5.53
N LEU A 186 1.97 9.33 -4.77
CA LEU A 186 1.52 10.10 -3.62
C LEU A 186 0.56 11.22 -4.04
N GLU A 187 0.88 11.95 -5.12
CA GLU A 187 0.03 13.01 -5.66
C GLU A 187 -1.36 12.49 -6.01
N TYR A 188 -1.44 11.34 -6.71
CA TYR A 188 -2.72 10.71 -7.01
C TYR A 188 -3.52 10.38 -5.73
N VAL A 189 -2.88 9.83 -4.70
CA VAL A 189 -3.56 9.52 -3.44
C VAL A 189 -4.01 10.78 -2.72
N VAL A 190 -3.19 11.84 -2.71
CA VAL A 190 -3.56 13.15 -2.13
C VAL A 190 -4.81 13.71 -2.81
N VAL A 191 -4.85 13.75 -4.14
CA VAL A 191 -6.01 14.24 -4.91
C VAL A 191 -7.24 13.36 -4.65
N HIS A 192 -7.07 12.05 -4.60
CA HIS A 192 -8.13 11.10 -4.28
C HIS A 192 -8.75 11.37 -2.89
N GLU A 193 -7.92 11.55 -1.87
CA GLU A 193 -8.40 11.82 -0.50
C GLU A 193 -8.98 13.24 -0.35
N LEU A 194 -8.47 14.22 -1.06
CA LEU A 194 -9.06 15.56 -1.13
C LEU A 194 -10.46 15.53 -1.78
N ALA A 195 -10.65 14.74 -2.84
CA ALA A 195 -11.96 14.57 -3.46
C ALA A 195 -13.01 14.02 -2.48
N HIS A 196 -12.60 13.17 -1.53
CA HIS A 196 -13.48 12.66 -0.48
C HIS A 196 -13.91 13.73 0.54
N LEU A 197 -13.25 14.87 0.62
CA LEU A 197 -13.73 15.99 1.45
C LEU A 197 -15.00 16.64 0.88
N LYS A 198 -15.30 16.41 -0.42
CA LYS A 198 -16.46 16.91 -1.14
C LYS A 198 -17.47 15.81 -1.45
N HIS A 199 -17.00 14.63 -1.84
CA HIS A 199 -17.81 13.48 -2.24
C HIS A 199 -17.42 12.23 -1.45
N ALA A 200 -18.28 11.79 -0.53
CA ALA A 200 -17.99 10.63 0.34
C ALA A 200 -17.85 9.30 -0.42
N GLY A 201 -18.53 9.15 -1.55
CA GLY A 201 -18.50 7.94 -2.39
C GLY A 201 -17.79 8.15 -3.72
N HIS A 202 -17.48 7.05 -4.42
CA HIS A 202 -16.81 7.07 -5.73
C HIS A 202 -17.78 7.16 -6.91
N GLY A 203 -18.78 8.04 -6.81
CA GLY A 203 -19.76 8.30 -7.87
C GLY A 203 -19.18 9.11 -9.04
N LYS A 204 -20.04 9.44 -10.02
CA LYS A 204 -19.66 10.21 -11.22
C LYS A 204 -18.99 11.56 -10.86
N GLU A 205 -19.56 12.28 -9.92
CA GLU A 205 -19.04 13.60 -9.49
C GLU A 205 -17.66 13.51 -8.86
N PHE A 206 -17.42 12.46 -8.04
CA PHE A 206 -16.10 12.16 -7.47
C PHE A 206 -15.07 11.97 -8.58
N TRP A 207 -15.35 11.08 -9.54
CA TRP A 207 -14.41 10.79 -10.62
C TRP A 207 -14.24 11.96 -11.57
N SER A 208 -15.28 12.76 -11.80
CA SER A 208 -15.16 14.00 -12.59
C SER A 208 -14.23 15.00 -11.94
N LEU A 209 -14.31 15.16 -10.60
CA LEU A 209 -13.40 16.04 -9.84
C LEU A 209 -11.94 15.56 -9.90
N VAL A 210 -11.71 14.25 -9.72
CA VAL A 210 -10.36 13.65 -9.81
C VAL A 210 -9.80 13.80 -11.23
N ALA A 211 -10.61 13.53 -12.27
CA ALA A 211 -10.19 13.64 -13.66
C ALA A 211 -9.87 15.08 -14.08
N ALA A 212 -10.60 16.06 -13.56
CA ALA A 212 -10.33 17.47 -13.80
C ALA A 212 -8.99 17.92 -13.19
N ALA A 213 -8.65 17.39 -12.00
CA ALA A 213 -7.37 17.65 -11.34
C ALA A 213 -6.22 16.88 -11.99
N ILE A 214 -6.39 15.60 -12.24
CA ILE A 214 -5.37 14.68 -12.79
C ILE A 214 -5.97 13.94 -13.99
N PRO A 215 -5.79 14.44 -15.23
CA PRO A 215 -6.37 13.81 -16.42
C PRO A 215 -5.94 12.36 -16.64
N ASP A 216 -4.71 12.01 -16.28
CA ASP A 216 -4.11 10.66 -16.37
C ASP A 216 -4.38 9.78 -15.13
N HIS A 217 -5.38 10.14 -14.29
CA HIS A 217 -5.70 9.46 -13.04
C HIS A 217 -5.95 7.95 -13.18
N LEU A 218 -6.48 7.49 -14.31
CA LEU A 218 -6.72 6.06 -14.57
C LEU A 218 -5.40 5.28 -14.73
N GLU A 219 -4.41 5.89 -15.37
CA GLU A 219 -3.07 5.32 -15.53
C GLU A 219 -2.35 5.27 -14.18
N ARG A 220 -2.33 6.39 -13.44
CA ARG A 220 -1.74 6.45 -12.10
C ARG A 220 -2.38 5.45 -11.14
N ARG A 221 -3.71 5.29 -11.21
CA ARG A 221 -4.43 4.27 -10.44
C ARG A 221 -4.00 2.86 -10.81
N ARG A 222 -3.84 2.56 -12.11
CA ARG A 222 -3.36 1.25 -12.57
C ARG A 222 -1.96 0.96 -12.01
N HIS A 223 -1.04 1.90 -12.14
CA HIS A 223 0.31 1.79 -11.59
C HIS A 223 0.30 1.62 -10.06
N LEU A 224 -0.47 2.42 -9.34
CA LEU A 224 -0.59 2.28 -7.88
C LEU A 224 -1.08 0.89 -7.45
N ASN A 225 -1.98 0.28 -8.23
CA ASN A 225 -2.49 -1.08 -7.97
C ASN A 225 -1.46 -2.19 -8.25
N THR A 226 -0.37 -1.91 -8.98
CA THR A 226 0.74 -2.86 -9.15
C THR A 226 1.64 -2.88 -7.92
N TYR A 227 1.65 -1.82 -7.11
CA TYR A 227 2.48 -1.73 -5.93
C TYR A 227 1.90 -2.58 -4.78
N THR A 228 2.80 -3.22 -4.03
CA THR A 228 2.44 -4.01 -2.84
C THR A 228 2.78 -3.20 -1.58
N MET A 229 1.84 -3.17 -0.63
CA MET A 229 2.01 -2.49 0.66
C MET A 229 2.83 -3.32 1.63
#